data_b9f5854aa66c5af65e72ba43f93d2960
#
_entry.id   b9f5854aa66c5af65e72ba43f93d2960
#
_cell.length_a   1.000
_cell.length_b   1.000
_cell.length_c   1.000
_cell.angle_alpha   90.00
_cell.angle_beta   90.00
_cell.angle_gamma   90.00
#
_symmetry.space_group_name_H-M   'P 1'
#
loop_
_entity.id
_entity.type
_entity.pdbx_description
1 polymer ?
#
loop_
_entity_poly.entity_id
_entity_poly.type
_entity_poly.pdbx_seq_one_letter_code
_entity_poly.pdbx_strand_id
1 'polypeptide(L)'
;MKRFFSASLIVFLLCFTGNALCEIVDRIIAIVNDDVLTLKEAEKYVQVETKGKYVSVNEYFRNVQLRDKISALIDGILIKQQARKLKISVSDKEVDNIIENIKKQYLIDDEQLKGKLKEEGINFKDFYEGIKANTLRGRVMAQVISPNVIVTEKTIKEYYDKHVDDFKDEEYGLRQIFIARKTPDAEKKISEAYNLLKGGALFSDVAKEFSEDPSAPHGGDIGYVKKGELVPGLKEVVGTLMPNSYSQILNTPYGFHIILLSDIKKGDTMPFDEIKGKIHERIIAEESEKRYKEYMEKLKQSSYIEVKI
;
A
#
# COMPACT_ATOMS: atom_id res chain seq x y z
N MET A 1 -6.28 -97.32 17.43
CA MET A 1 -7.05 -96.27 16.71
C MET A 1 -7.06 -94.97 17.52
N LYS A 2 -6.16 -94.05 17.22
CA LYS A 2 -6.20 -92.69 17.80
C LYS A 2 -6.00 -91.72 16.65
N ARG A 3 -7.04 -90.94 16.33
CA ARG A 3 -7.06 -89.92 15.32
C ARG A 3 -6.44 -88.66 15.91
N PHE A 4 -5.34 -88.16 15.30
CA PHE A 4 -4.80 -86.83 15.58
C PHE A 4 -5.53 -85.78 14.73
N PHE A 5 -6.19 -84.82 15.39
CA PHE A 5 -6.71 -83.64 14.78
C PHE A 5 -5.62 -82.59 14.78
N SER A 6 -5.15 -82.24 13.59
CA SER A 6 -4.23 -81.06 13.41
C SER A 6 -5.05 -79.84 13.26
N ALA A 7 -5.00 -78.92 14.24
CA ALA A 7 -5.60 -77.57 14.17
C ALA A 7 -4.61 -76.65 13.50
N SER A 8 -4.91 -76.25 12.26
CA SER A 8 -4.14 -75.26 11.50
C SER A 8 -4.56 -73.85 11.96
N LEU A 9 -3.67 -73.20 12.69
CA LEU A 9 -3.84 -71.78 13.14
C LEU A 9 -3.45 -70.87 12.00
N ILE A 10 -4.45 -70.32 11.27
CA ILE A 10 -4.24 -69.23 10.26
C ILE A 10 -4.11 -67.93 10.99
N VAL A 11 -2.88 -67.44 11.11
CA VAL A 11 -2.60 -66.07 11.56
C VAL A 11 -2.90 -65.11 10.41
N PHE A 12 -4.00 -64.41 10.50
CA PHE A 12 -4.37 -63.35 9.57
C PHE A 12 -3.56 -62.10 9.93
N LEU A 13 -2.44 -61.88 9.22
CA LEU A 13 -1.62 -60.69 9.36
C LEU A 13 -2.33 -59.52 8.67
N LEU A 14 -3.11 -58.71 9.43
CA LEU A 14 -3.67 -57.45 8.99
C LEU A 14 -2.52 -56.46 8.78
N CYS A 15 -2.04 -56.35 7.54
CA CYS A 15 -1.21 -55.21 7.12
C CYS A 15 -2.06 -53.97 7.18
N PHE A 16 -2.00 -53.21 8.28
CA PHE A 16 -2.41 -51.81 8.32
C PHE A 16 -1.43 -51.03 7.45
N THR A 17 -1.77 -50.80 6.19
CA THR A 17 -1.15 -49.80 5.37
C THR A 17 -1.67 -48.45 5.88
N GLY A 18 -1.08 -47.94 6.93
CA GLY A 18 -1.23 -46.55 7.32
C GLY A 18 -0.67 -45.72 6.18
N ASN A 19 -1.56 -45.05 5.41
CA ASN A 19 -1.15 -43.95 4.57
C ASN A 19 -0.59 -42.89 5.51
N ALA A 20 0.73 -42.87 5.68
CA ALA A 20 1.41 -41.73 6.24
C ALA A 20 1.19 -40.58 5.23
N LEU A 21 0.14 -39.79 5.44
CA LEU A 21 0.01 -38.46 4.81
C LEU A 21 1.21 -37.68 5.31
N CYS A 22 2.27 -37.65 4.49
CA CYS A 22 3.36 -36.70 4.70
C CYS A 22 2.79 -35.31 4.46
N GLU A 23 2.28 -34.70 5.53
CA GLU A 23 1.83 -33.34 5.50
C GLU A 23 3.09 -32.47 5.27
N ILE A 24 3.19 -31.85 4.12
CA ILE A 24 4.24 -30.86 3.86
C ILE A 24 3.92 -29.69 4.79
N VAL A 25 4.61 -29.65 5.93
CA VAL A 25 4.34 -28.70 7.00
C VAL A 25 4.64 -27.26 6.54
N ASP A 26 5.69 -27.05 5.74
CA ASP A 26 6.01 -25.78 5.08
C ASP A 26 7.10 -25.99 4.01
N ARG A 27 7.27 -25.04 3.08
CA ARG A 27 8.29 -25.08 2.04
C ARG A 27 9.16 -23.84 2.12
N ILE A 28 10.48 -24.02 2.12
CA ILE A 28 11.44 -22.91 2.03
C ILE A 28 11.42 -22.38 0.59
N ILE A 29 11.20 -21.07 0.43
CA ILE A 29 11.20 -20.37 -0.85
C ILE A 29 12.39 -19.43 -1.03
N ALA A 30 13.05 -19.02 0.07
CA ALA A 30 14.32 -18.34 0.02
C ALA A 30 15.15 -18.58 1.28
N ILE A 31 16.46 -18.50 1.15
CA ILE A 31 17.44 -18.48 2.26
C ILE A 31 18.13 -17.12 2.21
N VAL A 32 18.20 -16.44 3.36
CA VAL A 32 18.82 -15.11 3.49
C VAL A 32 19.77 -15.15 4.69
N ASN A 33 21.07 -15.37 4.44
CA ASN A 33 22.07 -15.66 5.47
C ASN A 33 21.63 -16.86 6.35
N ASP A 34 21.43 -16.65 7.64
CA ASP A 34 21.00 -17.65 8.61
C ASP A 34 19.48 -17.75 8.77
N ASP A 35 18.70 -16.91 8.09
CA ASP A 35 17.23 -16.92 8.15
C ASP A 35 16.65 -17.56 6.88
N VAL A 36 15.48 -18.14 7.01
CA VAL A 36 14.72 -18.73 5.90
C VAL A 36 13.39 -18.00 5.72
N LEU A 37 12.95 -17.89 4.47
CA LEU A 37 11.60 -17.46 4.10
C LEU A 37 10.80 -18.68 3.67
N THR A 38 9.67 -18.91 4.31
CA THR A 38 8.80 -20.03 4.01
C THR A 38 7.63 -19.64 3.12
N LEU A 39 7.03 -20.62 2.46
CA LEU A 39 5.83 -20.45 1.63
C LEU A 39 4.69 -19.85 2.45
N LYS A 40 4.49 -20.34 3.67
CA LYS A 40 3.44 -19.89 4.57
C LYS A 40 3.60 -18.42 4.99
N GLU A 41 4.85 -17.97 5.21
CA GLU A 41 5.12 -16.56 5.48
C GLU A 41 4.86 -15.68 4.28
N ALA A 42 5.21 -16.14 3.08
CA ALA A 42 4.91 -15.44 1.84
C ALA A 42 3.41 -15.38 1.53
N GLU A 43 2.67 -16.47 1.77
CA GLU A 43 1.19 -16.50 1.63
C GLU A 43 0.53 -15.47 2.55
N LYS A 44 0.98 -15.39 3.79
CA LYS A 44 0.52 -14.41 4.77
C LYS A 44 0.73 -12.97 4.30
N TYR A 45 1.92 -12.69 3.80
CA TYR A 45 2.25 -11.39 3.24
C TYR A 45 1.34 -11.04 2.06
N VAL A 46 1.15 -11.97 1.13
CA VAL A 46 0.29 -11.78 -0.04
C VAL A 46 -1.16 -11.52 0.36
N GLN A 47 -1.70 -12.25 1.33
CA GLN A 47 -3.06 -12.03 1.83
C GLN A 47 -3.25 -10.63 2.40
N VAL A 48 -2.29 -10.15 3.19
CA VAL A 48 -2.32 -8.81 3.78
C VAL A 48 -2.18 -7.73 2.70
N GLU A 49 -1.18 -7.86 1.81
CA GLU A 49 -0.92 -6.87 0.76
C GLU A 49 -2.10 -6.74 -0.22
N THR A 50 -2.71 -7.86 -0.57
CA THR A 50 -3.76 -7.91 -1.59
C THR A 50 -5.17 -7.80 -1.03
N LYS A 51 -5.32 -7.63 0.29
CA LYS A 51 -6.61 -7.62 0.98
C LYS A 51 -7.45 -8.87 0.65
N GLY A 52 -6.80 -10.02 0.57
CA GLY A 52 -7.44 -11.29 0.25
C GLY A 52 -7.83 -11.50 -1.22
N LYS A 53 -7.41 -10.62 -2.15
CA LYS A 53 -7.70 -10.75 -3.59
C LYS A 53 -7.13 -12.05 -4.18
N TYR A 54 -5.98 -12.50 -3.70
CA TYR A 54 -5.34 -13.76 -4.10
C TYR A 54 -5.36 -14.75 -2.96
N VAL A 55 -5.80 -15.97 -3.25
CA VAL A 55 -5.97 -17.03 -2.25
C VAL A 55 -4.63 -17.75 -1.97
N SER A 56 -3.71 -17.75 -2.93
CA SER A 56 -2.42 -18.42 -2.80
C SER A 56 -1.27 -17.61 -3.39
N VAL A 57 -0.07 -17.85 -2.87
CA VAL A 57 1.19 -17.32 -3.40
C VAL A 57 1.40 -17.69 -4.87
N ASN A 58 1.05 -18.92 -5.26
CA ASN A 58 1.21 -19.36 -6.64
C ASN A 58 0.30 -18.59 -7.61
N GLU A 59 -0.92 -18.27 -7.22
CA GLU A 59 -1.84 -17.46 -8.01
C GLU A 59 -1.34 -16.02 -8.13
N TYR A 60 -0.90 -15.44 -7.04
CA TYR A 60 -0.32 -14.10 -6.99
C TYR A 60 0.91 -13.98 -7.90
N PHE A 61 1.84 -14.94 -7.80
CA PHE A 61 3.07 -14.96 -8.56
C PHE A 61 2.88 -15.21 -10.07
N ARG A 62 1.77 -15.79 -10.50
CA ARG A 62 1.44 -15.87 -11.93
C ARG A 62 1.04 -14.52 -12.53
N ASN A 63 0.52 -13.60 -11.71
CA ASN A 63 -0.07 -12.35 -12.15
C ASN A 63 0.78 -11.11 -11.86
N VAL A 64 1.84 -11.24 -11.08
CA VAL A 64 2.71 -10.13 -10.66
C VAL A 64 4.16 -10.51 -10.87
N GLN A 65 5.02 -9.53 -11.17
CA GLN A 65 6.45 -9.79 -11.34
C GLN A 65 7.03 -10.35 -10.02
N LEU A 66 7.28 -11.65 -10.05
CA LEU A 66 7.70 -12.48 -8.92
C LEU A 66 8.90 -11.91 -8.15
N ARG A 67 9.90 -11.41 -8.90
CA ARG A 67 11.16 -10.96 -8.32
C ARG A 67 10.99 -9.79 -7.36
N ASP A 68 10.13 -8.83 -7.69
CA ASP A 68 10.00 -7.60 -6.91
C ASP A 68 9.33 -7.86 -5.54
N LYS A 69 8.41 -8.82 -5.49
CA LYS A 69 7.67 -9.14 -4.27
C LYS A 69 8.47 -9.98 -3.28
N ILE A 70 9.24 -10.94 -3.81
CA ILE A 70 10.18 -11.69 -2.97
C ILE A 70 11.29 -10.76 -2.48
N SER A 71 11.72 -9.81 -3.30
CA SER A 71 12.66 -8.78 -2.88
C SER A 71 12.17 -8.02 -1.64
N ALA A 72 10.91 -7.62 -1.58
CA ALA A 72 10.36 -6.92 -0.41
C ALA A 72 10.38 -7.77 0.87
N LEU A 73 10.10 -9.08 0.75
CA LEU A 73 10.18 -10.01 1.88
C LEU A 73 11.64 -10.22 2.35
N ILE A 74 12.56 -10.37 1.39
CA ILE A 74 14.00 -10.46 1.67
C ILE A 74 14.50 -9.19 2.35
N ASP A 75 14.06 -8.02 1.88
CA ASP A 75 14.38 -6.73 2.49
C ASP A 75 13.94 -6.67 3.96
N GLY A 76 12.74 -7.18 4.26
CA GLY A 76 12.24 -7.29 5.62
C GLY A 76 13.12 -8.18 6.51
N ILE A 77 13.63 -9.31 5.99
CA ILE A 77 14.55 -10.20 6.70
C ILE A 77 15.89 -9.49 6.93
N LEU A 78 16.46 -8.86 5.92
CA LEU A 78 17.73 -8.13 6.02
C LEU A 78 17.64 -7.00 7.05
N ILE A 79 16.54 -6.25 7.09
CA ILE A 79 16.32 -5.20 8.10
C ILE A 79 16.24 -5.79 9.51
N LYS A 80 15.54 -6.93 9.71
CA LYS A 80 15.53 -7.62 11.01
C LYS A 80 16.93 -8.08 11.43
N GLN A 81 17.74 -8.57 10.50
CA GLN A 81 19.12 -8.95 10.77
C GLN A 81 19.98 -7.74 11.17
N GLN A 82 19.82 -6.61 10.45
CA GLN A 82 20.53 -5.38 10.81
C GLN A 82 20.09 -4.84 12.16
N ALA A 83 18.81 -4.86 12.47
CA ALA A 83 18.31 -4.47 13.79
C ALA A 83 18.95 -5.31 14.90
N ARG A 84 19.06 -6.65 14.72
CA ARG A 84 19.77 -7.54 15.66
C ARG A 84 21.23 -7.14 15.84
N LYS A 85 21.96 -6.90 14.73
CA LYS A 85 23.37 -6.46 14.77
C LYS A 85 23.56 -5.12 15.48
N LEU A 86 22.65 -4.20 15.28
CA LEU A 86 22.66 -2.86 15.86
C LEU A 86 22.04 -2.79 17.28
N LYS A 87 21.56 -3.94 17.80
CA LYS A 87 20.83 -4.03 19.08
C LYS A 87 19.61 -3.12 19.15
N ILE A 88 18.95 -2.92 18.01
CA ILE A 88 17.70 -2.18 17.90
C ILE A 88 16.54 -3.15 18.12
N SER A 89 15.63 -2.81 19.00
CA SER A 89 14.42 -3.59 19.28
C SER A 89 13.20 -2.69 19.40
N VAL A 90 12.03 -3.28 19.29
CA VAL A 90 10.73 -2.64 19.55
C VAL A 90 10.01 -3.51 20.57
N SER A 91 9.67 -2.95 21.72
CA SER A 91 8.94 -3.64 22.77
C SER A 91 7.44 -3.72 22.46
N ASP A 92 6.77 -4.73 23.02
CA ASP A 92 5.31 -4.88 22.83
C ASP A 92 4.55 -3.68 23.39
N LYS A 93 5.00 -3.12 24.53
CA LYS A 93 4.41 -1.90 25.09
C LYS A 93 4.46 -0.69 24.12
N GLU A 94 5.51 -0.58 23.33
CA GLU A 94 5.59 0.50 22.32
C GLU A 94 4.60 0.27 21.19
N VAL A 95 4.45 -0.98 20.75
CA VAL A 95 3.45 -1.33 19.72
C VAL A 95 2.05 -1.05 20.23
N ASP A 96 1.75 -1.44 21.50
CA ASP A 96 0.46 -1.15 22.14
C ASP A 96 0.19 0.36 22.17
N ASN A 97 1.18 1.18 22.56
CA ASN A 97 1.02 2.63 22.56
C ASN A 97 0.77 3.21 21.17
N ILE A 98 1.41 2.68 20.12
CA ILE A 98 1.17 3.11 18.74
C ILE A 98 -0.26 2.78 18.34
N ILE A 99 -0.75 1.58 18.65
CA ILE A 99 -2.12 1.15 18.35
C ILE A 99 -3.13 2.03 19.09
N GLU A 100 -2.89 2.35 20.37
CA GLU A 100 -3.73 3.27 21.14
C GLU A 100 -3.78 4.67 20.50
N ASN A 101 -2.65 5.18 20.00
CA ASN A 101 -2.61 6.46 19.32
C ASN A 101 -3.37 6.42 17.99
N ILE A 102 -3.27 5.33 17.23
CA ILE A 102 -4.07 5.11 16.02
C ILE A 102 -5.56 5.14 16.35
N LYS A 103 -6.00 4.41 17.38
CA LYS A 103 -7.40 4.41 17.81
C LYS A 103 -7.89 5.81 18.18
N LYS A 104 -7.10 6.57 18.94
CA LYS A 104 -7.41 7.96 19.29
C LYS A 104 -7.51 8.87 18.06
N GLN A 105 -6.57 8.76 17.13
CA GLN A 105 -6.55 9.58 15.91
C GLN A 105 -7.78 9.33 15.03
N TYR A 106 -8.24 8.09 14.94
CA TYR A 106 -9.40 7.72 14.13
C TYR A 106 -10.71 7.68 14.92
N LEU A 107 -10.68 8.04 16.23
CA LEU A 107 -11.83 8.02 17.13
C LEU A 107 -12.56 6.67 17.12
N ILE A 108 -11.82 5.56 17.18
CA ILE A 108 -12.33 4.19 17.17
C ILE A 108 -11.88 3.43 18.43
N ASP A 109 -12.68 2.45 18.85
CA ASP A 109 -12.36 1.51 19.91
C ASP A 109 -11.75 0.20 19.37
N ASP A 110 -11.47 -0.75 20.28
CA ASP A 110 -10.86 -2.05 19.93
C ASP A 110 -11.76 -2.90 19.03
N GLU A 111 -13.07 -2.87 19.23
CA GLU A 111 -14.01 -3.66 18.44
C GLU A 111 -14.14 -3.10 17.03
N GLN A 112 -14.21 -1.78 16.92
CA GLN A 112 -14.23 -1.08 15.65
C GLN A 112 -12.93 -1.27 14.87
N LEU A 113 -11.76 -1.24 15.56
CA LEU A 113 -10.49 -1.55 14.93
C LEU A 113 -10.46 -2.98 14.37
N LYS A 114 -10.84 -3.97 15.20
CA LYS A 114 -10.93 -5.39 14.77
C LYS A 114 -11.91 -5.58 13.63
N GLY A 115 -13.04 -4.89 13.66
CA GLY A 115 -14.05 -4.90 12.60
C GLY A 115 -13.48 -4.42 11.27
N LYS A 116 -12.83 -3.25 11.27
CA LYS A 116 -12.18 -2.69 10.07
C LYS A 116 -11.07 -3.59 9.53
N LEU A 117 -10.23 -4.14 10.40
CA LEU A 117 -9.19 -5.09 9.98
C LEU A 117 -9.80 -6.33 9.33
N LYS A 118 -10.90 -6.86 9.89
CA LYS A 118 -11.60 -8.01 9.33
C LYS A 118 -12.21 -7.71 7.96
N GLU A 119 -12.79 -6.53 7.76
CA GLU A 119 -13.29 -6.06 6.47
C GLU A 119 -12.17 -5.99 5.41
N GLU A 120 -10.95 -5.67 5.83
CA GLU A 120 -9.76 -5.65 4.97
C GLU A 120 -9.06 -7.02 4.85
N GLY A 121 -9.60 -8.07 5.47
CA GLY A 121 -9.00 -9.42 5.45
C GLY A 121 -7.74 -9.57 6.30
N ILE A 122 -7.48 -8.62 7.22
CA ILE A 122 -6.30 -8.60 8.08
C ILE A 122 -6.69 -9.09 9.48
N ASN A 123 -5.98 -10.07 10.04
CA ASN A 123 -6.16 -10.41 11.45
C ASN A 123 -5.34 -9.50 12.36
N PHE A 124 -5.78 -9.34 13.60
CA PHE A 124 -5.14 -8.42 14.55
C PHE A 124 -3.68 -8.75 14.82
N LYS A 125 -3.29 -10.03 14.83
CA LYS A 125 -1.90 -10.44 15.05
C LYS A 125 -1.00 -9.96 13.90
N ASP A 126 -1.45 -10.08 12.66
CA ASP A 126 -0.65 -9.65 11.50
C ASP A 126 -0.55 -8.13 11.42
N PHE A 127 -1.61 -7.41 11.80
CA PHE A 127 -1.57 -5.96 11.97
C PHE A 127 -0.54 -5.55 13.04
N TYR A 128 -0.56 -6.19 14.20
CA TYR A 128 0.37 -5.96 15.30
C TYR A 128 1.83 -6.17 14.87
N GLU A 129 2.11 -7.30 14.24
CA GLU A 129 3.46 -7.62 13.71
C GLU A 129 3.87 -6.63 12.61
N GLY A 130 2.95 -6.18 11.80
CA GLY A 130 3.18 -5.13 10.79
C GLY A 130 3.61 -3.80 11.42
N ILE A 131 2.93 -3.35 12.46
CA ILE A 131 3.30 -2.15 13.22
C ILE A 131 4.72 -2.32 13.81
N LYS A 132 4.99 -3.48 14.41
CA LYS A 132 6.30 -3.79 15.00
C LYS A 132 7.40 -3.75 13.95
N ALA A 133 7.19 -4.39 12.81
CA ALA A 133 8.15 -4.42 11.70
C ALA A 133 8.41 -3.03 11.11
N ASN A 134 7.37 -2.23 10.89
CA ASN A 134 7.49 -0.87 10.39
C ASN A 134 8.23 0.05 11.38
N THR A 135 7.94 -0.07 12.66
CA THR A 135 8.63 0.69 13.71
C THR A 135 10.11 0.31 13.76
N LEU A 136 10.41 -1.01 13.68
CA LEU A 136 11.79 -1.50 13.65
C LEU A 136 12.55 -0.96 12.44
N ARG A 137 11.95 -1.01 11.25
CA ARG A 137 12.51 -0.44 10.02
C ARG A 137 12.80 1.05 10.19
N GLY A 138 11.84 1.81 10.70
CA GLY A 138 12.01 3.24 10.96
C GLY A 138 13.19 3.54 11.89
N ARG A 139 13.41 2.74 12.94
CA ARG A 139 14.56 2.87 13.86
C ARG A 139 15.90 2.55 13.20
N VAL A 140 15.96 1.49 12.40
CA VAL A 140 17.16 1.18 11.62
C VAL A 140 17.49 2.32 10.68
N MET A 141 16.49 2.86 9.96
CA MET A 141 16.67 4.02 9.08
C MET A 141 17.14 5.25 9.84
N ALA A 142 16.52 5.56 10.98
CA ALA A 142 16.90 6.70 11.82
C ALA A 142 18.35 6.60 12.32
N GLN A 143 18.81 5.40 12.65
CA GLN A 143 20.17 5.21 13.16
C GLN A 143 21.23 5.14 12.05
N VAL A 144 20.92 4.58 10.88
CA VAL A 144 21.91 4.30 9.83
C VAL A 144 21.91 5.36 8.74
N ILE A 145 20.73 5.91 8.40
CA ILE A 145 20.53 6.76 7.21
C ILE A 145 20.43 8.23 7.61
N SER A 146 19.57 8.55 8.58
CA SER A 146 19.28 9.95 8.93
C SER A 146 20.50 10.77 9.33
N PRO A 147 21.50 10.26 10.08
CA PRO A 147 22.67 11.06 10.45
C PRO A 147 23.51 11.51 9.26
N ASN A 148 23.34 10.85 8.11
CA ASN A 148 24.08 11.15 6.90
C ASN A 148 23.33 12.07 5.92
N VAL A 149 22.09 12.45 6.24
CA VAL A 149 21.29 13.37 5.42
C VAL A 149 21.47 14.79 5.95
N ILE A 150 22.34 15.55 5.29
CA ILE A 150 22.60 16.94 5.64
C ILE A 150 21.94 17.83 4.59
N VAL A 151 20.94 18.61 5.01
CA VAL A 151 20.25 19.58 4.17
C VAL A 151 20.64 20.98 4.62
N THR A 152 21.36 21.70 3.77
CA THR A 152 21.78 23.09 4.04
C THR A 152 20.76 24.06 3.45
N GLU A 153 20.77 25.30 3.93
CA GLU A 153 19.94 26.37 3.38
C GLU A 153 20.24 26.61 1.87
N LYS A 154 21.50 26.45 1.48
CA LYS A 154 21.91 26.49 0.08
C LYS A 154 21.22 25.40 -0.73
N THR A 155 21.19 24.17 -0.23
CA THR A 155 20.52 23.04 -0.92
C THR A 155 19.02 23.30 -1.05
N ILE A 156 18.38 23.88 -0.02
CA ILE A 156 16.96 24.23 -0.04
C ILE A 156 16.70 25.30 -1.10
N LYS A 157 17.56 26.31 -1.19
CA LYS A 157 17.45 27.39 -2.17
C LYS A 157 17.64 26.88 -3.60
N GLU A 158 18.66 26.03 -3.84
CA GLU A 158 18.90 25.42 -5.13
C GLU A 158 17.73 24.53 -5.58
N TYR A 159 17.10 23.83 -4.64
CA TYR A 159 15.90 23.04 -4.90
C TYR A 159 14.72 23.92 -5.30
N TYR A 160 14.48 25.00 -4.56
CA TYR A 160 13.45 26.00 -4.88
C TYR A 160 13.64 26.59 -6.29
N ASP A 161 14.85 27.03 -6.61
CA ASP A 161 15.16 27.67 -7.89
C ASP A 161 15.00 26.70 -9.09
N LYS A 162 15.28 25.39 -8.87
CA LYS A 162 15.07 24.36 -9.90
C LYS A 162 13.62 23.95 -10.09
N HIS A 163 12.79 24.09 -9.06
CA HIS A 163 11.40 23.61 -9.04
C HIS A 163 10.40 24.75 -8.85
N VAL A 164 10.76 25.95 -9.28
CA VAL A 164 9.95 27.16 -9.09
C VAL A 164 8.51 27.02 -9.62
N ASP A 165 8.33 26.25 -10.68
CA ASP A 165 7.01 25.98 -11.25
C ASP A 165 6.14 25.06 -10.36
N ASP A 166 6.76 24.21 -9.53
CA ASP A 166 6.04 23.36 -8.56
C ASP A 166 5.47 24.19 -7.40
N PHE A 167 5.99 25.40 -7.19
CA PHE A 167 5.67 26.29 -6.09
C PHE A 167 4.79 27.48 -6.51
N LYS A 168 4.17 27.42 -7.68
CA LYS A 168 3.14 28.39 -8.06
C LYS A 168 1.85 28.10 -7.32
N ASP A 169 1.23 29.14 -6.80
CA ASP A 169 -0.11 29.05 -6.19
C ASP A 169 -1.17 28.99 -7.29
N GLU A 170 -1.20 27.85 -7.98
CA GLU A 170 -2.16 27.60 -9.06
C GLU A 170 -3.50 27.21 -8.47
N GLU A 171 -4.57 27.79 -9.02
CA GLU A 171 -5.94 27.39 -8.75
C GLU A 171 -6.54 26.75 -9.99
N TYR A 172 -7.15 25.58 -9.78
CA TYR A 172 -7.83 24.82 -10.83
C TYR A 172 -9.33 25.03 -10.75
N GLY A 173 -9.94 25.53 -11.82
CA GLY A 173 -11.38 25.53 -11.98
C GLY A 173 -11.86 24.12 -12.26
N LEU A 174 -12.59 23.53 -11.34
CA LEU A 174 -12.97 22.12 -11.42
C LEU A 174 -14.49 21.92 -11.46
N ARG A 175 -14.89 20.89 -12.17
CA ARG A 175 -16.23 20.32 -12.09
C ARG A 175 -16.11 18.85 -11.78
N GLN A 176 -17.10 18.29 -11.04
CA GLN A 176 -17.09 16.86 -10.74
C GLN A 176 -18.45 16.20 -10.96
N ILE A 177 -18.39 14.94 -11.34
CA ILE A 177 -19.47 13.98 -11.23
C ILE A 177 -19.05 13.01 -10.14
N PHE A 178 -19.85 12.87 -9.10
CA PHE A 178 -19.58 11.97 -7.98
C PHE A 178 -20.75 11.03 -7.76
N ILE A 179 -20.47 9.74 -7.60
CA ILE A 179 -21.45 8.73 -7.21
C ILE A 179 -20.91 7.99 -5.99
N ALA A 180 -21.64 8.04 -4.88
CA ALA A 180 -21.22 7.45 -3.63
C ALA A 180 -21.14 5.92 -3.74
N ARG A 181 -20.11 5.33 -3.10
CA ARG A 181 -19.91 3.87 -3.12
C ARG A 181 -21.10 3.07 -2.60
N LYS A 182 -21.86 3.63 -1.65
CA LYS A 182 -23.05 3.00 -1.07
C LYS A 182 -24.28 3.02 -1.98
N THR A 183 -24.24 3.75 -3.09
CA THR A 183 -25.36 3.87 -4.03
C THR A 183 -25.51 2.55 -4.79
N PRO A 184 -26.74 2.02 -4.89
CA PRO A 184 -27.01 0.83 -5.70
C PRO A 184 -26.52 1.03 -7.15
N ASP A 185 -25.83 0.04 -7.69
CA ASP A 185 -25.26 0.05 -9.04
C ASP A 185 -24.32 1.25 -9.34
N ALA A 186 -23.59 1.76 -8.33
CA ALA A 186 -22.73 2.93 -8.46
C ALA A 186 -21.70 2.82 -9.61
N GLU A 187 -21.06 1.66 -9.78
CA GLU A 187 -20.13 1.40 -10.90
C GLU A 187 -20.81 1.49 -12.27
N LYS A 188 -22.03 0.97 -12.38
CA LYS A 188 -22.80 1.04 -13.61
C LYS A 188 -23.19 2.47 -13.93
N LYS A 189 -23.72 3.21 -12.95
CA LYS A 189 -24.13 4.61 -13.11
C LYS A 189 -22.95 5.50 -13.52
N ILE A 190 -21.79 5.38 -12.88
CA ILE A 190 -20.61 6.20 -13.25
C ILE A 190 -20.10 5.82 -14.65
N SER A 191 -20.19 4.54 -15.03
CA SER A 191 -19.83 4.07 -16.37
C SER A 191 -20.79 4.60 -17.45
N GLU A 192 -22.10 4.67 -17.17
CA GLU A 192 -23.09 5.28 -18.04
C GLU A 192 -22.81 6.77 -18.23
N ALA A 193 -22.58 7.52 -17.14
CA ALA A 193 -22.20 8.92 -17.18
C ALA A 193 -20.93 9.13 -18.03
N TYR A 194 -19.91 8.31 -17.83
CA TYR A 194 -18.67 8.37 -18.61
C TYR A 194 -18.88 8.09 -20.11
N ASN A 195 -19.74 7.13 -20.45
CA ASN A 195 -20.07 6.80 -21.84
C ASN A 195 -20.84 7.94 -22.53
N LEU A 196 -21.74 8.64 -21.83
CA LEU A 196 -22.40 9.83 -22.34
C LEU A 196 -21.39 10.94 -22.65
N LEU A 197 -20.42 11.18 -21.76
CA LEU A 197 -19.34 12.14 -21.99
C LEU A 197 -18.50 11.76 -23.21
N LYS A 198 -18.15 10.48 -23.35
CA LYS A 198 -17.45 9.98 -24.55
C LYS A 198 -18.28 10.13 -25.83
N GLY A 199 -19.59 10.08 -25.71
CA GLY A 199 -20.54 10.35 -26.80
C GLY A 199 -20.72 11.84 -27.15
N GLY A 200 -20.03 12.75 -26.43
CA GLY A 200 -20.08 14.18 -26.68
C GLY A 200 -21.15 14.95 -25.89
N ALA A 201 -21.79 14.32 -24.90
CA ALA A 201 -22.70 15.01 -23.99
C ALA A 201 -21.97 16.08 -23.19
N LEU A 202 -22.64 17.18 -22.88
CA LEU A 202 -22.08 18.26 -22.06
C LEU A 202 -21.87 17.77 -20.62
N PHE A 203 -20.69 18.01 -20.08
CA PHE A 203 -20.36 17.61 -18.70
C PHE A 203 -21.37 18.14 -17.69
N SER A 204 -21.83 19.39 -17.87
CA SER A 204 -22.82 20.02 -17.00
C SER A 204 -24.15 19.27 -16.96
N ASP A 205 -24.59 18.74 -18.09
CA ASP A 205 -25.87 18.05 -18.18
C ASP A 205 -25.76 16.65 -17.59
N VAL A 206 -24.69 15.93 -17.89
CA VAL A 206 -24.39 14.63 -17.26
C VAL A 206 -24.21 14.77 -15.75
N ALA A 207 -23.57 15.86 -15.28
CA ALA A 207 -23.43 16.12 -13.84
C ALA A 207 -24.79 16.34 -13.17
N LYS A 208 -25.72 17.10 -13.80
CA LYS A 208 -27.07 17.31 -13.26
C LYS A 208 -27.88 16.02 -13.17
N GLU A 209 -27.68 15.12 -14.11
CA GLU A 209 -28.44 13.86 -14.19
C GLU A 209 -27.89 12.77 -13.27
N PHE A 210 -26.58 12.61 -13.19
CA PHE A 210 -25.94 11.46 -12.55
C PHE A 210 -25.24 11.79 -11.21
N SER A 211 -24.79 13.04 -11.00
CA SER A 211 -23.97 13.36 -9.84
C SER A 211 -24.78 13.45 -8.56
N GLU A 212 -24.25 12.85 -7.50
CA GLU A 212 -24.77 12.95 -6.13
C GLU A 212 -24.04 14.05 -5.31
N ASP A 213 -23.14 14.77 -5.95
CA ASP A 213 -22.45 15.90 -5.32
C ASP A 213 -23.39 17.10 -5.16
N PRO A 214 -23.28 17.89 -4.08
CA PRO A 214 -24.05 19.13 -3.92
C PRO A 214 -23.94 20.11 -5.08
N SER A 215 -22.85 20.06 -5.85
CA SER A 215 -22.65 20.89 -7.05
C SER A 215 -23.42 20.42 -8.29
N ALA A 216 -24.06 19.25 -8.25
CA ALA A 216 -24.79 18.68 -9.38
C ALA A 216 -25.80 19.66 -10.04
N PRO A 217 -26.66 20.39 -9.29
CA PRO A 217 -27.59 21.37 -9.87
C PRO A 217 -26.90 22.49 -10.67
N HIS A 218 -25.64 22.76 -10.32
CA HIS A 218 -24.79 23.76 -10.99
C HIS A 218 -23.87 23.14 -12.05
N GLY A 219 -24.22 21.93 -12.55
CA GLY A 219 -23.44 21.23 -13.57
C GLY A 219 -22.10 20.69 -13.04
N GLY A 220 -22.08 20.35 -11.76
CA GLY A 220 -20.90 19.80 -11.07
C GLY A 220 -19.82 20.81 -10.74
N ASP A 221 -20.08 22.11 -10.86
CA ASP A 221 -19.09 23.18 -10.63
C ASP A 221 -18.75 23.30 -9.14
N ILE A 222 -17.51 22.99 -8.79
CA ILE A 222 -16.97 23.11 -7.42
C ILE A 222 -16.11 24.36 -7.24
N GLY A 223 -16.02 25.20 -8.26
CA GLY A 223 -15.24 26.42 -8.25
C GLY A 223 -13.74 26.21 -8.41
N TYR A 224 -12.97 27.18 -7.92
CA TYR A 224 -11.51 27.11 -7.97
C TYR A 224 -10.95 26.52 -6.69
N VAL A 225 -10.10 25.51 -6.88
CA VAL A 225 -9.42 24.78 -5.79
C VAL A 225 -7.91 24.99 -5.93
N LYS A 226 -7.24 25.35 -4.85
CA LYS A 226 -5.78 25.50 -4.85
C LYS A 226 -5.09 24.17 -5.07
N LYS A 227 -4.02 24.17 -5.86
CA LYS A 227 -3.19 22.97 -6.13
C LYS A 227 -2.76 22.24 -4.85
N GLY A 228 -2.50 23.01 -3.78
CA GLY A 228 -2.08 22.46 -2.48
C GLY A 228 -3.19 21.82 -1.66
N GLU A 229 -4.47 22.10 -1.97
CA GLU A 229 -5.65 21.59 -1.27
C GLU A 229 -6.19 20.30 -1.90
N LEU A 230 -5.74 19.96 -3.11
CA LEU A 230 -6.12 18.73 -3.78
C LEU A 230 -5.54 17.52 -3.04
N VAL A 231 -6.39 16.52 -2.78
CA VAL A 231 -5.94 15.23 -2.26
C VAL A 231 -4.98 14.56 -3.24
N PRO A 232 -3.96 13.80 -2.79
CA PRO A 232 -2.87 13.31 -3.63
C PRO A 232 -3.34 12.65 -4.94
N GLY A 233 -4.29 11.73 -4.90
CA GLY A 233 -4.79 11.05 -6.10
C GLY A 233 -5.51 11.97 -7.11
N LEU A 234 -6.19 13.02 -6.64
CA LEU A 234 -6.81 14.04 -7.51
C LEU A 234 -5.76 14.98 -8.10
N LYS A 235 -4.76 15.37 -7.31
CA LYS A 235 -3.67 16.26 -7.75
C LYS A 235 -2.92 15.68 -8.94
N GLU A 236 -2.59 14.38 -8.89
CA GLU A 236 -1.91 13.70 -9.99
C GLU A 236 -2.75 13.71 -11.26
N VAL A 237 -4.03 13.40 -11.15
CA VAL A 237 -4.94 13.35 -12.29
C VAL A 237 -5.18 14.73 -12.87
N VAL A 238 -5.54 15.72 -12.04
CA VAL A 238 -5.79 17.11 -12.49
C VAL A 238 -4.55 17.70 -13.15
N GLY A 239 -3.35 17.39 -12.62
CA GLY A 239 -2.08 17.83 -13.20
C GLY A 239 -1.77 17.30 -14.61
N THR A 240 -2.45 16.24 -15.05
CA THR A 240 -2.30 15.68 -16.41
C THR A 240 -3.39 16.14 -17.38
N LEU A 241 -4.45 16.79 -16.87
CA LEU A 241 -5.56 17.24 -17.71
C LEU A 241 -5.23 18.55 -18.44
N MET A 242 -5.69 18.67 -19.64
CA MET A 242 -5.73 19.95 -20.35
C MET A 242 -7.01 20.71 -19.97
N PRO A 243 -7.01 22.06 -19.99
CA PRO A 243 -8.24 22.83 -19.85
C PRO A 243 -9.35 22.34 -20.76
N ASN A 244 -10.56 22.27 -20.25
CA ASN A 244 -11.76 21.73 -20.89
C ASN A 244 -11.68 20.22 -21.21
N SER A 245 -10.83 19.46 -20.52
CA SER A 245 -10.82 18.01 -20.60
C SER A 245 -11.25 17.36 -19.27
N TYR A 246 -11.73 16.12 -19.32
CA TYR A 246 -12.16 15.36 -18.15
C TYR A 246 -11.33 14.09 -17.95
N SER A 247 -11.28 13.64 -16.72
CA SER A 247 -10.52 12.45 -16.29
C SER A 247 -11.20 11.15 -16.71
N GLN A 248 -10.47 10.05 -16.63
CA GLN A 248 -11.06 8.72 -16.51
C GLN A 248 -11.86 8.62 -15.20
N ILE A 249 -12.62 7.52 -15.04
CA ILE A 249 -13.30 7.21 -13.79
C ILE A 249 -12.26 6.99 -12.67
N LEU A 250 -12.33 7.80 -11.63
CA LEU A 250 -11.49 7.70 -10.45
C LEU A 250 -12.24 6.93 -9.36
N ASN A 251 -11.58 5.94 -8.80
CA ASN A 251 -12.12 5.12 -7.72
C ASN A 251 -11.49 5.54 -6.40
N THR A 252 -12.29 6.02 -5.46
CA THR A 252 -11.86 6.44 -4.12
C THR A 252 -12.58 5.62 -3.04
N PRO A 253 -12.14 5.65 -1.79
CA PRO A 253 -12.87 5.03 -0.68
C PRO A 253 -14.32 5.53 -0.53
N TYR A 254 -14.61 6.76 -0.97
CA TYR A 254 -15.93 7.39 -0.83
C TYR A 254 -16.87 7.06 -2.00
N GLY A 255 -16.34 6.77 -3.19
CA GLY A 255 -17.11 6.50 -4.39
C GLY A 255 -16.32 6.69 -5.68
N PHE A 256 -17.06 6.92 -6.75
CA PHE A 256 -16.54 7.11 -8.10
C PHE A 256 -16.63 8.57 -8.51
N HIS A 257 -15.58 9.09 -9.14
CA HIS A 257 -15.53 10.48 -9.58
C HIS A 257 -15.12 10.56 -11.06
N ILE A 258 -15.62 11.58 -11.74
CA ILE A 258 -15.10 12.08 -13.01
C ILE A 258 -14.86 13.56 -12.79
N ILE A 259 -13.64 14.04 -13.04
CA ILE A 259 -13.23 15.43 -12.83
C ILE A 259 -13.02 16.09 -14.18
N LEU A 260 -13.62 17.25 -14.39
CA LEU A 260 -13.33 18.12 -15.53
C LEU A 260 -12.50 19.32 -15.04
N LEU A 261 -11.39 19.58 -15.72
CA LEU A 261 -10.60 20.78 -15.55
C LEU A 261 -11.15 21.86 -16.50
N SER A 262 -11.83 22.87 -15.95
CA SER A 262 -12.40 23.95 -16.74
C SER A 262 -11.35 24.98 -17.15
N ASP A 263 -10.52 25.38 -16.18
CA ASP A 263 -9.53 26.46 -16.34
C ASP A 263 -8.41 26.33 -15.30
N ILE A 264 -7.27 26.99 -15.57
CA ILE A 264 -6.13 27.08 -14.65
C ILE A 264 -5.83 28.57 -14.44
N LYS A 265 -6.04 29.06 -13.24
CA LYS A 265 -5.52 30.35 -12.82
C LYS A 265 -4.09 30.18 -12.35
N LYS A 266 -3.16 30.82 -13.05
CA LYS A 266 -1.76 30.88 -12.64
C LYS A 266 -1.65 31.90 -11.52
N GLY A 267 -1.27 31.43 -10.33
CA GLY A 267 -0.93 32.27 -9.21
C GLY A 267 0.54 32.70 -9.23
N ASP A 268 0.88 33.56 -8.30
CA ASP A 268 2.27 33.95 -8.08
C ASP A 268 3.07 32.79 -7.48
N THR A 269 4.39 32.80 -7.68
CA THR A 269 5.28 31.83 -7.03
C THR A 269 5.31 32.10 -5.53
N MET A 270 5.05 31.09 -4.73
CA MET A 270 5.13 31.18 -3.27
C MET A 270 6.52 31.65 -2.84
N PRO A 271 6.62 32.68 -1.96
CA PRO A 271 7.91 33.17 -1.46
C PRO A 271 8.72 32.05 -0.81
N PHE A 272 10.02 32.05 -1.06
CA PHE A 272 10.94 31.03 -0.51
C PHE A 272 10.78 30.85 1.02
N ASP A 273 10.68 31.95 1.76
CA ASP A 273 10.59 31.91 3.22
C ASP A 273 9.33 31.23 3.75
N GLU A 274 8.24 31.24 2.99
CA GLU A 274 6.98 30.58 3.37
C GLU A 274 7.04 29.06 3.18
N ILE A 275 7.82 28.58 2.21
CA ILE A 275 7.82 27.17 1.82
C ILE A 275 9.13 26.44 2.13
N LYS A 276 10.17 27.14 2.58
CA LYS A 276 11.48 26.53 2.88
C LYS A 276 11.41 25.34 3.84
N GLY A 277 10.50 25.37 4.81
CA GLY A 277 10.27 24.24 5.72
C GLY A 277 9.74 23.01 4.99
N LYS A 278 8.76 23.19 4.10
CA LYS A 278 8.21 22.08 3.30
C LYS A 278 9.24 21.52 2.31
N ILE A 279 10.07 22.40 1.73
CA ILE A 279 11.16 21.97 0.83
C ILE A 279 12.20 21.18 1.60
N HIS A 280 12.57 21.63 2.79
CA HIS A 280 13.50 20.92 3.67
C HIS A 280 13.01 19.50 3.99
N GLU A 281 11.76 19.34 4.40
CA GLU A 281 11.14 18.03 4.67
C GLU A 281 11.13 17.15 3.41
N ARG A 282 10.81 17.71 2.25
CA ARG A 282 10.79 17.00 0.98
C ARG A 282 12.18 16.51 0.59
N ILE A 283 13.21 17.35 0.69
CA ILE A 283 14.59 16.95 0.40
C ILE A 283 15.06 15.85 1.36
N ILE A 284 14.74 15.97 2.67
CA ILE A 284 15.07 14.92 3.63
C ILE A 284 14.39 13.59 3.24
N ALA A 285 13.13 13.61 2.85
CA ALA A 285 12.41 12.41 2.46
C ALA A 285 13.01 11.78 1.20
N GLU A 286 13.28 12.58 0.16
CA GLU A 286 13.88 12.12 -1.11
C GLU A 286 15.29 11.55 -0.90
N GLU A 287 16.16 12.26 -0.16
CA GLU A 287 17.51 11.80 0.15
C GLU A 287 17.51 10.56 1.06
N SER A 288 16.61 10.49 2.02
CA SER A 288 16.46 9.33 2.89
C SER A 288 16.03 8.08 2.12
N GLU A 289 15.08 8.23 1.19
CA GLU A 289 14.62 7.13 0.33
C GLU A 289 15.73 6.66 -0.61
N LYS A 290 16.46 7.58 -1.22
CA LYS A 290 17.62 7.26 -2.08
C LYS A 290 18.69 6.49 -1.30
N ARG A 291 19.08 6.99 -0.14
CA ARG A 291 20.08 6.33 0.73
C ARG A 291 19.60 4.99 1.27
N TYR A 292 18.30 4.86 1.53
CA TYR A 292 17.72 3.57 1.90
C TYR A 292 17.87 2.54 0.79
N LYS A 293 17.57 2.91 -0.46
CA LYS A 293 17.76 2.02 -1.61
C LYS A 293 19.22 1.60 -1.76
N GLU A 294 20.14 2.56 -1.69
CA GLU A 294 21.59 2.29 -1.76
C GLU A 294 22.05 1.38 -0.61
N TYR A 295 21.53 1.59 0.59
CA TYR A 295 21.82 0.76 1.75
C TYR A 295 21.30 -0.67 1.58
N MET A 296 20.07 -0.83 1.11
CA MET A 296 19.48 -2.14 0.85
C MET A 296 20.25 -2.91 -0.24
N GLU A 297 20.66 -2.24 -1.31
CA GLU A 297 21.49 -2.85 -2.35
C GLU A 297 22.84 -3.35 -1.77
N LYS A 298 23.50 -2.55 -0.93
CA LYS A 298 24.74 -2.97 -0.25
C LYS A 298 24.50 -4.17 0.68
N LEU A 299 23.39 -4.19 1.41
CA LEU A 299 23.03 -5.33 2.24
C LEU A 299 22.80 -6.59 1.42
N LYS A 300 22.07 -6.50 0.31
CA LYS A 300 21.86 -7.62 -0.62
C LYS A 300 23.16 -8.16 -1.17
N GLN A 301 24.05 -7.29 -1.65
CA GLN A 301 25.35 -7.66 -2.19
C GLN A 301 26.27 -8.33 -1.17
N SER A 302 26.16 -7.96 0.11
CA SER A 302 26.96 -8.52 1.21
C SER A 302 26.32 -9.71 1.91
N SER A 303 25.16 -10.17 1.44
CA SER A 303 24.39 -11.27 2.04
C SER A 303 24.34 -12.48 1.12
N TYR A 304 24.29 -13.67 1.72
CA TYR A 304 23.92 -14.88 0.98
C TYR A 304 22.41 -14.91 0.77
N ILE A 305 21.98 -14.90 -0.48
CA ILE A 305 20.56 -14.93 -0.85
C ILE A 305 20.38 -16.01 -1.91
N GLU A 306 19.62 -17.05 -1.58
CA GLU A 306 19.23 -18.13 -2.49
C GLU A 306 17.70 -18.20 -2.57
N VAL A 307 17.13 -18.03 -3.76
CA VAL A 307 15.68 -18.15 -4.00
C VAL A 307 15.39 -19.51 -4.61
N LYS A 308 14.47 -20.28 -3.98
CA LYS A 308 14.12 -21.68 -4.29
C LYS A 308 12.67 -21.79 -4.81
N ILE A 309 12.37 -21.17 -5.94
CA ILE A 309 11.01 -21.15 -6.53
C ILE A 309 11.00 -21.93 -7.81
#